data_f8a3b5e35ff98db6963f114befa0985f
#
_entry.id   f8a3b5e35ff98db6963f114befa0985f
#
_cell.length_a   1.000
_cell.length_b   1.000
_cell.length_c   1.000
_cell.angle_alpha   90.00
_cell.angle_beta   90.00
_cell.angle_gamma   90.00
#
_symmetry.space_group_name_H-M   'P 1'
#
loop_
_entity.id
_entity.type
_entity.pdbx_description
1 polymer ?
#
loop_
_entity_poly.entity_id
_entity_poly.type
_entity_poly.pdbx_seq_one_letter_code
_entity_poly.pdbx_strand_id
1 'polypeptide(L)'
;MQIHQDFEWLDPNARGTSCAMGNFDGVHLGHRSVIDRARDRGPLGIITFEPHPRQFFAPDAPPFRLMNAEARANRLAKLGVEHLFQLPFNRALAALTPEEFARDVLAEGLGI
;
A
#
# COMPACT_ATOMS: atom_id res chain seq x y z
N MET A 1 11.13 5.44 7.42
CA MET A 1 9.89 5.23 6.63
C MET A 1 8.71 5.82 7.36
N GLN A 2 7.88 6.56 6.67
CA GLN A 2 6.63 7.10 7.22
C GLN A 2 5.46 6.20 6.82
N ILE A 3 4.56 5.93 7.77
CA ILE A 3 3.38 5.09 7.55
C ILE A 3 2.15 5.99 7.55
N HIS A 4 1.36 5.92 6.47
CA HIS A 4 0.14 6.70 6.29
C HIS A 4 -1.04 5.75 6.21
N GLN A 5 -2.10 6.03 6.98
CA GLN A 5 -3.28 5.17 7.03
C GLN A 5 -4.52 5.84 6.43
N ASP A 6 -4.33 6.98 5.77
CA ASP A 6 -5.42 7.73 5.17
C ASP A 6 -4.94 8.35 3.85
N PHE A 7 -5.86 8.57 2.93
CA PHE A 7 -5.57 9.26 1.68
C PHE A 7 -6.30 10.61 1.57
N GLU A 8 -7.22 10.94 2.48
CA GLU A 8 -8.00 12.18 2.39
C GLU A 8 -7.25 13.39 2.94
N TRP A 9 -6.38 13.20 3.92
CA TRP A 9 -5.68 14.29 4.60
C TRP A 9 -4.17 14.05 4.60
N LEU A 10 -3.65 13.67 3.44
CA LEU A 10 -2.23 13.34 3.32
C LEU A 10 -1.37 14.60 3.43
N ASP A 11 -0.28 14.49 4.21
CA ASP A 11 0.72 15.56 4.31
C ASP A 11 1.25 15.88 2.90
N PRO A 12 1.32 17.16 2.50
CA PRO A 12 1.86 17.54 1.19
C PRO A 12 3.24 16.97 0.89
N ASN A 13 4.07 16.77 1.91
CA ASN A 13 5.42 16.20 1.74
C ASN A 13 5.40 14.73 1.36
N ALA A 14 4.29 14.03 1.57
CA ALA A 14 4.14 12.63 1.20
C ALA A 14 3.56 12.46 -0.22
N ARG A 15 3.22 13.54 -0.90
CA ARG A 15 2.68 13.49 -2.25
C ARG A 15 3.82 13.40 -3.28
N GLY A 16 3.52 12.90 -4.47
CA GLY A 16 4.51 12.80 -5.54
C GLY A 16 5.44 11.61 -5.45
N THR A 17 5.06 10.58 -4.68
CA THR A 17 5.86 9.36 -4.59
C THR A 17 5.72 8.50 -5.83
N SER A 18 6.75 7.71 -6.11
CA SER A 18 6.70 6.63 -7.08
C SER A 18 6.36 5.34 -6.33
N CYS A 19 5.21 4.76 -6.61
CA CYS A 19 4.66 3.68 -5.79
C CYS A 19 4.56 2.36 -6.54
N ALA A 20 4.83 1.27 -5.82
CA ALA A 20 4.37 -0.06 -6.15
C ALA A 20 3.16 -0.39 -5.27
N MET A 21 2.19 -1.12 -5.82
CA MET A 21 0.97 -1.47 -5.11
C MET A 21 0.84 -2.98 -5.01
N GLY A 22 0.46 -3.47 -3.84
CA GLY A 22 0.25 -4.88 -3.59
C GLY A 22 0.12 -5.16 -2.11
N ASN A 23 -0.08 -6.41 -1.76
CA ASN A 23 -0.18 -6.79 -0.35
C ASN A 23 1.19 -7.04 0.29
N PHE A 24 2.17 -7.43 -0.50
CA PHE A 24 3.55 -7.65 -0.07
C PHE A 24 3.67 -8.58 1.14
N ASP A 25 2.80 -9.57 1.20
CA ASP A 25 2.83 -10.58 2.26
C ASP A 25 4.06 -11.47 2.04
N GLY A 26 4.95 -11.52 3.05
CA GLY A 26 6.21 -12.23 2.96
C GLY A 26 7.35 -11.47 2.28
N VAL A 27 7.07 -10.43 1.51
CA VAL A 27 8.05 -9.60 0.79
C VAL A 27 9.14 -10.45 0.12
N HIS A 28 8.73 -11.32 -0.83
CA HIS A 28 9.65 -12.22 -1.54
C HIS A 28 10.31 -11.54 -2.76
N LEU A 29 11.15 -12.28 -3.49
CA LEU A 29 11.92 -11.75 -4.62
C LEU A 29 11.07 -11.10 -5.71
N GLY A 30 9.87 -11.61 -5.97
CA GLY A 30 8.96 -10.99 -6.94
C GLY A 30 8.53 -9.59 -6.52
N HIS A 31 8.25 -9.41 -5.22
CA HIS A 31 7.95 -8.09 -4.66
C HIS A 31 9.13 -7.13 -4.81
N ARG A 32 10.35 -7.60 -4.58
CA ARG A 32 11.55 -6.79 -4.72
C ARG A 32 11.72 -6.29 -6.15
N SER A 33 11.43 -7.11 -7.14
CA SER A 33 11.50 -6.72 -8.54
C SER A 33 10.54 -5.55 -8.85
N VAL A 34 9.30 -5.61 -8.33
CA VAL A 34 8.32 -4.55 -8.50
C VAL A 34 8.76 -3.26 -7.80
N ILE A 35 9.29 -3.38 -6.58
CA ILE A 35 9.81 -2.25 -5.82
C ILE A 35 10.95 -1.57 -6.57
N ASP A 36 11.89 -2.35 -7.11
CA ASP A 36 13.04 -1.81 -7.82
C ASP A 36 12.65 -1.02 -9.06
N ARG A 37 11.56 -1.39 -9.74
CA ARG A 37 11.05 -0.64 -10.89
C ARG A 37 10.56 0.75 -10.51
N ALA A 38 10.07 0.94 -9.29
CA ALA A 38 9.57 2.24 -8.81
C ALA A 38 10.70 3.12 -8.27
N ARG A 39 11.83 2.55 -7.93
CA ARG A 39 12.89 3.19 -7.13
C ARG A 39 13.46 4.46 -7.75
N ASP A 40 13.60 4.53 -9.06
CA ASP A 40 14.34 5.60 -9.73
C ASP A 40 13.47 6.76 -10.21
N ARG A 41 12.18 6.78 -9.89
CA ARG A 41 11.23 7.75 -10.43
C ARG A 41 10.77 8.80 -9.42
N GLY A 42 11.29 8.78 -8.22
CA GLY A 42 10.93 9.69 -7.14
C GLY A 42 11.06 8.99 -5.80
N PRO A 43 10.63 9.63 -4.70
CA PRO A 43 10.61 8.96 -3.40
C PRO A 43 9.83 7.66 -3.49
N LEU A 44 10.42 6.58 -2.97
CA LEU A 44 9.84 5.25 -3.08
C LEU A 44 8.69 5.07 -2.10
N GLY A 45 7.51 4.73 -2.63
CA GLY A 45 6.32 4.46 -1.84
C GLY A 45 5.76 3.06 -2.12
N ILE A 46 5.05 2.52 -1.16
CA ILE A 46 4.32 1.26 -1.27
C ILE A 46 2.89 1.50 -0.84
N ILE A 47 1.94 0.98 -1.61
CA ILE A 47 0.52 1.01 -1.27
C ILE A 47 0.09 -0.40 -0.91
N THR A 48 -0.42 -0.57 0.31
CA THR A 48 -0.96 -1.84 0.80
C THR A 48 -2.35 -1.62 1.39
N PHE A 49 -3.04 -2.70 1.70
CA PHE A 49 -4.39 -2.66 2.28
C PHE A 49 -4.44 -3.42 3.59
N GLU A 50 -5.17 -2.86 4.57
CA GLU A 50 -5.44 -3.49 5.85
C GLU A 50 -6.95 -3.39 6.18
N PRO A 51 -7.66 -4.48 6.39
CA PRO A 51 -7.18 -5.88 6.23
C PRO A 51 -6.90 -6.22 4.77
N HIS A 52 -6.26 -7.37 4.54
CA HIS A 52 -6.10 -7.90 3.19
C HIS A 52 -7.48 -8.04 2.52
N PRO A 53 -7.64 -7.67 1.23
CA PRO A 53 -8.94 -7.75 0.57
C PRO A 53 -9.61 -9.12 0.69
N ARG A 54 -8.85 -10.22 0.59
CA ARG A 54 -9.40 -11.57 0.80
C ARG A 54 -9.97 -11.76 2.19
N GLN A 55 -9.29 -11.21 3.21
CA GLN A 55 -9.76 -11.29 4.59
C GLN A 55 -11.04 -10.47 4.79
N PHE A 56 -11.14 -9.33 4.12
CA PHE A 56 -12.33 -8.49 4.17
C PHE A 56 -13.55 -9.21 3.62
N PHE A 57 -13.41 -9.89 2.47
CA PHE A 57 -14.52 -10.61 1.83
C PHE A 57 -14.83 -11.95 2.49
N ALA A 58 -13.91 -12.52 3.28
CA ALA A 58 -14.09 -13.79 3.98
C ALA A 58 -13.57 -13.67 5.42
N PRO A 59 -14.26 -12.88 6.28
CA PRO A 59 -13.75 -12.58 7.63
C PRO A 59 -13.67 -13.82 8.53
N ASP A 60 -14.46 -14.85 8.26
CA ASP A 60 -14.48 -16.08 9.05
C ASP A 60 -13.48 -17.12 8.55
N ALA A 61 -12.79 -16.86 7.45
CA ALA A 61 -11.77 -17.75 6.94
C ALA A 61 -10.52 -17.75 7.83
N PRO A 62 -9.80 -18.87 7.92
CA PRO A 62 -8.53 -18.89 8.66
C PRO A 62 -7.55 -17.85 8.13
N PRO A 63 -6.71 -17.25 8.98
CA PRO A 63 -5.67 -16.34 8.52
C PRO A 63 -4.74 -17.04 7.54
N PHE A 64 -4.40 -16.34 6.45
CA PHE A 64 -3.52 -16.90 5.42
C PHE A 64 -2.24 -16.07 5.23
N ARG A 65 -2.07 -14.99 5.97
CA ARG A 65 -0.90 -14.12 5.86
C ARG A 65 0.35 -14.79 6.41
N LEU A 66 1.46 -14.59 5.69
CA LEU A 66 2.77 -15.05 6.11
C LEU A 66 3.39 -14.16 7.19
N MET A 67 3.03 -12.87 7.21
CA MET A 67 3.54 -11.93 8.21
C MET A 67 2.46 -10.88 8.54
N ASN A 68 2.54 -10.32 9.75
CA ASN A 68 1.65 -9.25 10.17
C ASN A 68 2.08 -7.90 9.59
N ALA A 69 1.25 -6.87 9.79
CA ALA A 69 1.51 -5.54 9.23
C ALA A 69 2.80 -4.92 9.76
N GLU A 70 3.11 -5.12 11.03
CA GLU A 70 4.33 -4.59 11.64
C GLU A 70 5.58 -5.23 11.04
N ALA A 71 5.61 -6.55 10.91
CA ALA A 71 6.74 -7.25 10.30
C ALA A 71 6.91 -6.85 8.84
N ARG A 72 5.82 -6.70 8.10
CA ARG A 72 5.85 -6.23 6.72
C ARG A 72 6.43 -4.83 6.61
N ALA A 73 6.00 -3.91 7.47
CA ALA A 73 6.50 -2.54 7.48
C ALA A 73 8.00 -2.51 7.77
N ASN A 74 8.46 -3.29 8.75
CA ASN A 74 9.89 -3.38 9.07
C ASN A 74 10.71 -3.89 7.89
N ARG A 75 10.20 -4.89 7.17
CA ARG A 75 10.88 -5.45 6.01
C ARG A 75 10.97 -4.44 4.86
N LEU A 76 9.88 -3.74 4.60
CA LEU A 76 9.84 -2.71 3.56
C LEU A 76 10.78 -1.54 3.88
N ALA A 77 10.86 -1.13 5.14
CA ALA A 77 11.78 -0.09 5.57
C ALA A 77 13.23 -0.46 5.25
N LYS A 78 13.61 -1.72 5.46
CA LYS A 78 14.95 -2.21 5.15
C LYS A 78 15.26 -2.21 3.66
N LEU A 79 14.22 -2.23 2.80
CA LEU A 79 14.38 -2.16 1.36
C LEU A 79 14.45 -0.73 0.83
N GLY A 80 14.42 0.26 1.71
CA GLY A 80 14.53 1.66 1.33
C GLY A 80 13.22 2.35 1.00
N VAL A 81 12.10 1.78 1.38
CA VAL A 81 10.78 2.40 1.22
C VAL A 81 10.69 3.63 2.12
N GLU A 82 10.34 4.78 1.55
CA GLU A 82 10.25 6.04 2.28
C GLU A 82 8.85 6.30 2.80
N HIS A 83 7.81 5.87 2.06
CA HIS A 83 6.41 6.04 2.43
C HIS A 83 5.65 4.73 2.28
N LEU A 84 4.96 4.31 3.31
CA LEU A 84 4.07 3.16 3.28
C LEU A 84 2.64 3.65 3.47
N PHE A 85 1.81 3.50 2.44
CA PHE A 85 0.40 3.83 2.49
C PHE A 85 -0.40 2.57 2.80
N GLN A 86 -0.75 2.38 4.07
CA GLN A 86 -1.59 1.27 4.53
C GLN A 86 -3.04 1.72 4.52
N LEU A 87 -3.69 1.60 3.38
CA LEU A 87 -5.05 2.07 3.23
C LEU A 87 -6.04 1.11 3.88
N PRO A 88 -7.05 1.63 4.61
CA PRO A 88 -8.07 0.77 5.19
C PRO A 88 -8.94 0.18 4.08
N PHE A 89 -8.97 -1.16 3.99
CA PHE A 89 -9.83 -1.83 3.03
C PHE A 89 -11.21 -2.04 3.67
N ASN A 90 -12.13 -1.14 3.35
CA ASN A 90 -13.48 -1.11 3.90
C ASN A 90 -14.52 -1.13 2.77
N ARG A 91 -15.80 -1.04 3.13
CA ARG A 91 -16.89 -1.06 2.14
C ARG A 91 -16.79 0.09 1.14
N ALA A 92 -16.45 1.27 1.61
CA ALA A 92 -16.35 2.44 0.75
C ALA A 92 -15.25 2.24 -0.31
N LEU A 93 -14.08 1.75 0.10
CA LEU A 93 -12.99 1.49 -0.82
C LEU A 93 -13.32 0.32 -1.77
N ALA A 94 -13.91 -0.74 -1.23
CA ALA A 94 -14.28 -1.92 -2.03
C ALA A 94 -15.34 -1.62 -3.09
N ALA A 95 -16.16 -0.59 -2.88
CA ALA A 95 -17.23 -0.20 -3.80
C ALA A 95 -16.74 0.68 -4.95
N LEU A 96 -15.51 1.17 -4.93
CA LEU A 96 -14.97 2.01 -5.99
C LEU A 96 -14.72 1.22 -7.26
N THR A 97 -15.04 1.84 -8.40
CA THR A 97 -14.61 1.28 -9.69
C THR A 97 -13.10 1.49 -9.86
N PRO A 98 -12.43 0.77 -10.79
CA PRO A 98 -11.01 1.02 -11.06
C PRO A 98 -10.72 2.47 -11.40
N GLU A 99 -11.59 3.13 -12.18
CA GLU A 99 -11.44 4.53 -12.56
C GLU A 99 -11.58 5.46 -11.37
N GLU A 100 -12.55 5.21 -10.48
CA GLU A 100 -12.74 5.98 -9.27
C GLU A 100 -11.55 5.81 -8.33
N PHE A 101 -11.04 4.60 -8.18
CA PHE A 101 -9.87 4.34 -7.36
C PHE A 101 -8.65 5.11 -7.88
N ALA A 102 -8.40 5.05 -9.19
CA ALA A 102 -7.26 5.75 -9.78
C ALA A 102 -7.37 7.27 -9.60
N ARG A 103 -8.57 7.83 -9.79
CA ARG A 103 -8.79 9.27 -9.68
C ARG A 103 -8.80 9.74 -8.23
N ASP A 104 -9.63 9.14 -7.40
CA ASP A 104 -9.93 9.66 -6.05
C ASP A 104 -8.88 9.26 -5.01
N VAL A 105 -8.32 8.06 -5.13
CA VAL A 105 -7.35 7.56 -4.17
C VAL A 105 -5.92 7.83 -4.64
N LEU A 106 -5.56 7.39 -5.83
CA LEU A 106 -4.18 7.49 -6.30
C LEU A 106 -3.81 8.91 -6.70
N ALA A 107 -4.56 9.54 -7.59
CA ALA A 107 -4.20 10.87 -8.10
C ALA A 107 -4.54 11.97 -7.10
N GLU A 108 -5.81 12.12 -6.73
CA GLU A 108 -6.25 13.21 -5.84
C GLU A 108 -5.87 12.96 -4.39
N GLY A 109 -6.03 11.72 -3.90
CA GLY A 109 -5.74 11.38 -2.51
C GLY A 109 -4.25 11.35 -2.21
N LEU A 110 -3.51 10.49 -2.89
CA LEU A 110 -2.08 10.27 -2.60
C LEU A 110 -1.15 11.13 -3.45
N GLY A 111 -1.62 11.70 -4.55
CA GLY A 111 -0.80 12.56 -5.40
C GLY A 111 0.25 11.81 -6.21
N ILE A 112 -0.06 10.60 -6.59
CA ILE A 112 0.84 9.74 -7.35
C ILE A 112 0.82 10.07 -8.84
#